data_8e5785092341dd3707a36c569a1805fe
#
_entry.id   8e5785092341dd3707a36c569a1805fe
#
_cell.length_a   1.000
_cell.length_b   1.000
_cell.length_c   1.000
_cell.angle_alpha   90.00
_cell.angle_beta   90.00
_cell.angle_gamma   90.00
#
_symmetry.space_group_name_H-M   'P 1'
#
loop_
_entity.id
_entity.type
_entity.pdbx_description
1 polymer ?
#
loop_
_entity_poly.entity_id
_entity_poly.type
_entity_poly.pdbx_seq_one_letter_code
_entity_poly.pdbx_strand_id
1 'polypeptide(L)'
;MLIKGIFAILIVARAVLPDPSVTPGAINPDVTQANIHSTICVSGFTSTIRPPSSYTTSLKIKQLSSGYAVNGDYNTGDYEEDHLISLELGGHPTDPRNLWPEPYADKYGARVKDRVENQLHDLVCSGAITLRTAQRAIAGNWEAAYLKYVGPLPTEASGSAGSGGNVVIAPNIISGKGKKVDPRFATCKAANASGYGPYYKGINPEYLWYRDANSDGKVC
;
A
#
# COMPACT_ATOMS: atom_id res chain seq x y z
N MET A 1 -23.39 -42.74 -24.85
CA MET A 1 -23.49 -41.29 -24.74
C MET A 1 -22.52 -40.86 -23.66
N LEU A 2 -21.30 -40.44 -24.07
CA LEU A 2 -20.24 -40.04 -23.14
C LEU A 2 -20.38 -38.56 -22.78
N ILE A 3 -20.69 -38.27 -21.55
CA ILE A 3 -20.71 -36.90 -21.04
C ILE A 3 -19.25 -36.49 -20.77
N LYS A 4 -18.70 -35.64 -21.65
CA LYS A 4 -17.40 -34.98 -21.40
C LYS A 4 -17.59 -33.90 -20.32
N GLY A 5 -17.19 -34.23 -19.09
CA GLY A 5 -17.11 -33.27 -18.03
C GLY A 5 -16.05 -32.20 -18.37
N ILE A 6 -16.47 -30.96 -18.55
CA ILE A 6 -15.59 -29.81 -18.68
C ILE A 6 -15.14 -29.47 -17.24
N PHE A 7 -13.93 -29.84 -16.88
CA PHE A 7 -13.28 -29.32 -15.68
C PHE A 7 -12.88 -27.86 -15.94
N ALA A 8 -13.66 -26.94 -15.41
CA ALA A 8 -13.26 -25.54 -15.35
C ALA A 8 -12.08 -25.46 -14.33
N ILE A 9 -10.88 -25.25 -14.85
CA ILE A 9 -9.72 -24.88 -14.01
C ILE A 9 -10.02 -23.48 -13.51
N LEU A 10 -10.41 -23.35 -12.25
CA LEU A 10 -10.44 -22.07 -11.58
C LEU A 10 -8.97 -21.62 -11.44
N ILE A 11 -8.54 -20.71 -12.30
CA ILE A 11 -7.28 -19.98 -12.09
C ILE A 11 -7.57 -19.01 -10.93
N VAL A 12 -7.29 -19.46 -9.71
CA VAL A 12 -7.22 -18.56 -8.57
C VAL A 12 -6.01 -17.68 -8.84
N ALA A 13 -6.25 -16.40 -9.14
CA ALA A 13 -5.17 -15.41 -9.17
C ALA A 13 -4.47 -15.48 -7.82
N ARG A 14 -3.25 -16.00 -7.82
CA ARG A 14 -2.46 -16.16 -6.61
C ARG A 14 -2.03 -14.76 -6.20
N ALA A 15 -2.42 -14.35 -5.01
CA ALA A 15 -1.90 -13.12 -4.40
C ALA A 15 -0.38 -13.14 -4.50
N VAL A 16 0.20 -12.06 -5.01
CA VAL A 16 1.66 -11.96 -5.13
C VAL A 16 2.18 -11.42 -3.80
N LEU A 17 2.40 -12.34 -2.87
CA LEU A 17 3.04 -12.03 -1.59
C LEU A 17 4.51 -12.46 -1.65
N PRO A 18 5.40 -11.79 -0.91
CA PRO A 18 6.78 -12.23 -0.80
C PRO A 18 6.86 -13.62 -0.16
N ASP A 19 7.89 -14.40 -0.52
CA ASP A 19 8.14 -15.69 0.10
C ASP A 19 8.59 -15.47 1.56
N PRO A 20 7.82 -15.91 2.56
CA PRO A 20 8.15 -15.68 3.97
C PRO A 20 9.40 -16.41 4.44
N SER A 21 9.89 -17.41 3.69
CA SER A 21 11.16 -18.08 3.98
C SER A 21 12.38 -17.26 3.55
N VAL A 22 12.20 -16.35 2.59
CA VAL A 22 13.24 -15.48 2.02
C VAL A 22 13.08 -14.04 2.53
N THR A 23 11.86 -13.53 2.51
CA THR A 23 11.53 -12.16 2.93
C THR A 23 10.48 -12.19 4.04
N PRO A 24 10.85 -12.58 5.27
CA PRO A 24 9.94 -12.60 6.42
C PRO A 24 9.58 -11.22 6.97
N GLY A 25 10.28 -10.17 6.51
CA GLY A 25 10.20 -8.83 7.08
C GLY A 25 11.20 -8.63 8.22
N ALA A 26 12.33 -7.95 7.95
CA ALA A 26 13.30 -7.56 8.96
C ALA A 26 12.97 -6.15 9.48
N ILE A 27 13.09 -5.95 10.79
CA ILE A 27 12.89 -4.66 11.45
C ILE A 27 14.22 -3.94 11.64
N ASN A 28 14.18 -2.60 11.64
CA ASN A 28 15.29 -1.75 12.03
C ASN A 28 15.38 -1.71 13.58
N PRO A 29 16.47 -2.18 14.20
CA PRO A 29 16.60 -2.18 15.64
C PRO A 29 16.66 -0.77 16.27
N ASP A 30 17.00 0.24 15.46
CA ASP A 30 17.07 1.64 15.91
C ASP A 30 15.68 2.30 16.02
N VAL A 31 14.62 1.63 15.52
CA VAL A 31 13.24 2.10 15.60
C VAL A 31 12.46 1.22 16.58
N THR A 32 12.08 1.79 17.70
CA THR A 32 11.35 1.13 18.78
C THR A 32 10.07 1.87 19.11
N GLN A 33 9.13 1.22 19.81
CA GLN A 33 7.92 1.90 20.28
C GLN A 33 8.23 3.12 21.15
N ALA A 34 9.33 3.10 21.87
CA ALA A 34 9.70 4.19 22.78
C ALA A 34 10.18 5.45 22.06
N ASN A 35 10.71 5.30 20.83
CA ASN A 35 11.29 6.41 20.08
C ASN A 35 10.56 6.74 18.77
N ILE A 36 9.34 6.23 18.53
CA ILE A 36 8.60 6.52 17.30
C ILE A 36 8.45 8.02 17.03
N HIS A 37 8.21 8.81 18.06
CA HIS A 37 8.00 10.26 17.94
C HIS A 37 9.29 11.06 17.67
N SER A 38 10.46 10.45 17.77
CA SER A 38 11.75 11.02 17.36
C SER A 38 12.35 10.32 16.13
N THR A 39 11.64 9.34 15.58
CA THR A 39 12.03 8.57 14.39
C THR A 39 10.90 8.59 13.36
N ILE A 40 10.20 7.50 13.16
CA ILE A 40 9.24 7.31 12.07
C ILE A 40 8.10 8.35 12.03
N CYS A 41 7.69 8.91 13.17
CA CYS A 41 6.65 9.94 13.21
C CYS A 41 7.19 11.36 12.95
N VAL A 42 8.48 11.50 12.63
CA VAL A 42 9.09 12.77 12.22
C VAL A 42 9.13 12.85 10.70
N SER A 43 8.60 13.93 10.15
CA SER A 43 8.62 14.16 8.71
C SER A 43 10.05 14.12 8.16
N GLY A 44 10.25 13.35 7.09
CA GLY A 44 11.55 13.20 6.44
C GLY A 44 12.47 12.13 7.04
N PHE A 45 12.12 11.50 8.16
CA PHE A 45 12.95 10.46 8.78
C PHE A 45 13.29 9.34 7.79
N THR A 46 12.32 8.83 7.05
CA THR A 46 12.52 7.73 6.09
C THR A 46 13.53 8.08 5.00
N SER A 47 13.62 9.36 4.61
CA SER A 47 14.60 9.82 3.63
C SER A 47 16.03 9.72 4.14
N THR A 48 16.25 9.81 5.46
CA THR A 48 17.60 9.75 6.07
C THR A 48 18.16 8.35 6.12
N ILE A 49 17.29 7.33 6.07
CA ILE A 49 17.67 5.91 6.18
C ILE A 49 17.46 5.13 4.88
N ARG A 50 16.80 5.72 3.89
CA ARG A 50 16.52 5.05 2.62
C ARG A 50 17.82 4.73 1.88
N PRO A 51 17.99 3.46 1.42
CA PRO A 51 19.17 3.08 0.65
C PRO A 51 19.21 3.79 -0.71
N PRO A 52 20.40 3.96 -1.29
CA PRO A 52 20.54 4.51 -2.64
C PRO A 52 19.89 3.57 -3.67
N SER A 53 19.36 4.15 -4.75
CA SER A 53 18.69 3.39 -5.82
C SER A 53 19.62 2.37 -6.51
N SER A 54 20.92 2.61 -6.53
CA SER A 54 21.89 1.64 -7.05
C SER A 54 21.89 0.33 -6.27
N TYR A 55 21.72 0.40 -4.94
CA TYR A 55 21.60 -0.79 -4.09
C TYR A 55 20.31 -1.55 -4.39
N THR A 56 19.16 -0.87 -4.35
CA THR A 56 17.86 -1.50 -4.57
C THR A 56 17.72 -2.06 -5.98
N THR A 57 18.21 -1.38 -7.00
CA THR A 57 18.25 -1.90 -8.38
C THR A 57 19.09 -3.18 -8.49
N SER A 58 20.28 -3.21 -7.88
CA SER A 58 21.14 -4.38 -7.92
C SER A 58 20.53 -5.58 -7.18
N LEU A 59 19.84 -5.32 -6.08
CA LEU A 59 19.13 -6.36 -5.31
C LEU A 59 17.95 -6.91 -6.10
N LYS A 60 17.12 -6.04 -6.68
CA LYS A 60 15.97 -6.40 -7.52
C LYS A 60 16.36 -7.37 -8.66
N ILE A 61 17.42 -7.06 -9.40
CA ILE A 61 17.91 -7.90 -10.48
C ILE A 61 18.24 -9.33 -9.97
N LYS A 62 18.92 -9.42 -8.83
CA LYS A 62 19.27 -10.72 -8.22
C LYS A 62 18.06 -11.49 -7.79
N GLN A 63 17.10 -10.83 -7.13
CA GLN A 63 15.90 -11.47 -6.61
C GLN A 63 14.97 -11.93 -7.74
N LEU A 64 14.78 -11.15 -8.80
CA LEU A 64 14.04 -11.59 -9.99
C LEU A 64 14.66 -12.85 -10.59
N SER A 65 16.00 -12.92 -10.67
CA SER A 65 16.72 -14.10 -11.16
C SER A 65 16.68 -15.29 -10.19
N SER A 66 16.30 -15.08 -8.94
CA SER A 66 16.30 -16.09 -7.86
C SER A 66 14.87 -16.56 -7.47
N GLY A 67 13.85 -16.29 -8.30
CA GLY A 67 12.51 -16.85 -8.12
C GLY A 67 11.40 -15.85 -7.83
N TYR A 68 11.70 -14.56 -7.74
CA TYR A 68 10.68 -13.51 -7.57
C TYR A 68 10.01 -13.07 -8.89
N ALA A 69 10.53 -13.48 -10.06
CA ALA A 69 9.94 -13.14 -11.34
C ALA A 69 8.55 -13.76 -11.49
N VAL A 70 7.53 -12.93 -11.62
CA VAL A 70 6.13 -13.36 -11.78
C VAL A 70 5.89 -13.77 -13.23
N ASN A 71 5.43 -15.00 -13.44
CA ASN A 71 5.17 -15.55 -14.78
C ASN A 71 6.37 -15.46 -15.76
N GLY A 72 7.60 -15.44 -15.22
CA GLY A 72 8.81 -15.33 -16.03
C GLY A 72 9.10 -13.90 -16.53
N ASP A 73 8.48 -12.90 -15.95
CA ASP A 73 8.77 -11.51 -16.22
C ASP A 73 9.99 -11.04 -15.41
N TYR A 74 11.09 -10.73 -16.11
CA TYR A 74 12.36 -10.23 -15.55
C TYR A 74 12.58 -8.74 -15.82
N ASN A 75 11.56 -8.05 -16.38
CA ASN A 75 11.68 -6.62 -16.63
C ASN A 75 11.63 -5.85 -15.32
N THR A 76 12.76 -5.27 -14.93
CA THR A 76 12.90 -4.54 -13.66
C THR A 76 12.00 -3.30 -13.56
N GLY A 77 11.49 -2.80 -14.68
CA GLY A 77 10.55 -1.67 -14.75
C GLY A 77 9.13 -2.03 -14.30
N ASP A 78 8.78 -3.33 -14.27
CA ASP A 78 7.45 -3.80 -13.89
C ASP A 78 7.35 -4.10 -12.39
N TYR A 79 8.45 -3.87 -11.65
CA TYR A 79 8.54 -4.11 -10.21
C TYR A 79 9.12 -2.91 -9.47
N GLU A 80 8.61 -2.66 -8.29
CA GLU A 80 9.28 -1.87 -7.25
C GLU A 80 10.19 -2.76 -6.41
N GLU A 81 11.40 -2.31 -6.09
CA GLU A 81 12.15 -2.95 -5.00
C GLU A 81 11.65 -2.34 -3.71
N ASP A 82 10.73 -3.04 -3.08
CA ASP A 82 9.97 -2.51 -1.96
C ASP A 82 10.35 -3.15 -0.62
N HIS A 83 10.11 -2.40 0.46
CA HIS A 83 10.28 -2.88 1.83
C HIS A 83 9.00 -3.57 2.30
N LEU A 84 9.01 -4.87 2.59
CA LEU A 84 7.84 -5.60 3.11
C LEU A 84 7.27 -4.93 4.36
N ILE A 85 8.12 -4.61 5.32
CA ILE A 85 7.79 -3.67 6.40
C ILE A 85 8.35 -2.33 5.96
N SER A 86 7.50 -1.35 5.70
CA SER A 86 7.95 -0.05 5.19
C SER A 86 8.88 0.67 6.16
N LEU A 87 9.68 1.57 5.63
CA LEU A 87 10.60 2.39 6.45
C LEU A 87 9.84 3.23 7.47
N GLU A 88 8.64 3.67 7.16
CA GLU A 88 7.78 4.44 8.06
C GLU A 88 7.11 3.57 9.15
N LEU A 89 7.23 2.25 9.06
CA LEU A 89 6.88 1.29 10.11
C LEU A 89 8.12 0.67 10.76
N GLY A 90 9.29 1.28 10.58
CA GLY A 90 10.54 0.79 11.16
C GLY A 90 11.05 -0.51 10.53
N GLY A 91 10.78 -0.74 9.25
CA GLY A 91 11.40 -1.81 8.48
C GLY A 91 12.90 -1.56 8.29
N HIS A 92 13.68 -2.64 8.18
CA HIS A 92 15.12 -2.53 7.98
C HIS A 92 15.45 -2.00 6.58
N PRO A 93 16.25 -0.94 6.46
CA PRO A 93 16.43 -0.25 5.18
C PRO A 93 17.21 -1.05 4.13
N THR A 94 18.12 -1.92 4.56
CA THR A 94 19.04 -2.63 3.64
C THR A 94 19.08 -4.15 3.83
N ASP A 95 18.36 -4.70 4.80
CA ASP A 95 18.34 -6.15 4.97
C ASP A 95 17.51 -6.79 3.84
N PRO A 96 18.10 -7.70 3.02
CA PRO A 96 17.36 -8.38 1.94
C PRO A 96 16.13 -9.17 2.43
N ARG A 97 16.08 -9.54 3.72
CA ARG A 97 14.92 -10.18 4.32
C ARG A 97 13.73 -9.25 4.52
N ASN A 98 13.91 -7.97 4.22
CA ASN A 98 12.84 -6.95 4.22
C ASN A 98 12.60 -6.34 2.85
N LEU A 99 13.33 -6.73 1.82
CA LEU A 99 13.27 -6.16 0.49
C LEU A 99 12.85 -7.23 -0.52
N TRP A 100 11.97 -6.86 -1.45
CA TRP A 100 11.50 -7.78 -2.49
C TRP A 100 11.00 -7.04 -3.72
N PRO A 101 11.09 -7.66 -4.93
CA PRO A 101 10.51 -7.08 -6.14
C PRO A 101 8.99 -7.19 -6.10
N GLU A 102 8.31 -6.11 -5.76
CA GLU A 102 6.86 -6.06 -5.75
C GLU A 102 6.33 -5.63 -7.12
N PRO A 103 5.40 -6.40 -7.74
CA PRO A 103 4.86 -6.04 -9.04
C PRO A 103 4.00 -4.77 -8.99
N TYR A 104 4.09 -3.93 -10.02
CA TYR A 104 3.18 -2.80 -10.19
C TYR A 104 1.81 -3.21 -10.75
N ALA A 105 1.76 -4.24 -11.58
CA ALA A 105 0.61 -4.59 -12.42
C ALA A 105 -0.40 -5.52 -11.76
N ASP A 106 -0.30 -5.84 -10.48
CA ASP A 106 -1.27 -6.68 -9.77
C ASP A 106 -2.44 -5.85 -9.23
N LYS A 107 -3.57 -6.52 -8.99
CA LYS A 107 -4.71 -5.94 -8.26
C LYS A 107 -4.30 -5.40 -6.89
N TYR A 108 -3.33 -6.06 -6.25
CA TYR A 108 -2.66 -5.67 -5.03
C TYR A 108 -1.19 -5.34 -5.33
N GLY A 109 -0.92 -4.50 -6.33
CA GLY A 109 0.43 -4.07 -6.66
C GLY A 109 0.98 -3.04 -5.68
N ALA A 110 2.26 -2.71 -5.80
CA ALA A 110 3.03 -1.85 -4.90
C ALA A 110 2.30 -0.58 -4.46
N ARG A 111 1.62 0.10 -5.39
CA ARG A 111 0.85 1.33 -5.08
C ARG A 111 -0.37 1.10 -4.20
N VAL A 112 -0.87 -0.12 -4.12
CA VAL A 112 -1.95 -0.49 -3.19
C VAL A 112 -1.37 -0.71 -1.81
N LYS A 113 -0.19 -1.32 -1.74
CA LYS A 113 0.54 -1.53 -0.49
C LYS A 113 0.91 -0.21 0.19
N ASP A 114 1.37 0.81 -0.55
CA ASP A 114 1.63 2.16 -0.03
C ASP A 114 0.48 2.70 0.84
N ARG A 115 -0.76 2.38 0.46
CA ARG A 115 -1.94 2.89 1.18
C ARG A 115 -2.11 2.26 2.55
N VAL A 116 -1.84 0.97 2.69
CA VAL A 116 -1.90 0.32 4.01
C VAL A 116 -0.70 0.69 4.87
N GLU A 117 0.45 0.95 4.28
CA GLU A 117 1.62 1.47 4.97
C GLU A 117 1.32 2.81 5.62
N ASN A 118 0.90 3.80 4.83
CA ASN A 118 0.52 5.11 5.32
C ASN A 118 -0.57 5.02 6.42
N GLN A 119 -1.61 4.19 6.21
CA GLN A 119 -2.66 4.02 7.20
C GLN A 119 -2.15 3.42 8.51
N LEU A 120 -1.30 2.40 8.44
CA LEU A 120 -0.69 1.80 9.63
C LEU A 120 0.25 2.77 10.34
N HIS A 121 1.02 3.56 9.58
CA HIS A 121 1.88 4.62 10.12
C HIS A 121 1.07 5.65 10.89
N ASP A 122 -0.02 6.16 10.33
CA ASP A 122 -0.91 7.12 10.99
C ASP A 122 -1.48 6.55 12.30
N LEU A 123 -1.92 5.28 12.28
CA LEU A 123 -2.43 4.59 13.46
C LEU A 123 -1.36 4.40 14.55
N VAL A 124 -0.11 4.12 14.15
CA VAL A 124 1.02 4.01 15.09
C VAL A 124 1.36 5.36 15.69
N CYS A 125 1.50 6.38 14.87
CA CYS A 125 1.90 7.72 15.32
C CYS A 125 0.82 8.42 16.16
N SER A 126 -0.45 8.10 15.92
CA SER A 126 -1.55 8.55 16.79
C SER A 126 -1.69 7.73 18.10
N GLY A 127 -0.95 6.63 18.23
CA GLY A 127 -1.06 5.73 19.38
C GLY A 127 -2.26 4.78 19.36
N ALA A 128 -3.02 4.73 18.22
CA ALA A 128 -4.18 3.86 18.09
C ALA A 128 -3.81 2.37 18.04
N ILE A 129 -2.64 2.04 17.50
CA ILE A 129 -2.05 0.69 17.55
C ILE A 129 -0.57 0.77 17.90
N THR A 130 0.00 -0.34 18.38
CA THR A 130 1.45 -0.38 18.62
C THR A 130 2.23 -0.58 17.33
N LEU A 131 3.49 -0.12 17.28
CA LEU A 131 4.42 -0.37 16.19
C LEU A 131 4.50 -1.87 15.85
N ARG A 132 4.64 -2.72 16.88
CA ARG A 132 4.69 -4.18 16.70
C ARG A 132 3.41 -4.76 16.07
N THR A 133 2.25 -4.19 16.39
CA THR A 133 0.98 -4.60 15.77
C THR A 133 0.97 -4.30 14.28
N ALA A 134 1.41 -3.11 13.88
CA ALA A 134 1.53 -2.71 12.48
C ALA A 134 2.54 -3.57 11.71
N GLN A 135 3.74 -3.76 12.26
CA GLN A 135 4.79 -4.59 11.68
C GLN A 135 4.34 -6.04 11.44
N ARG A 136 3.66 -6.64 12.41
CA ARG A 136 3.11 -8.00 12.26
C ARG A 136 2.00 -8.08 11.23
N ALA A 137 1.16 -7.07 11.16
CA ALA A 137 0.05 -7.06 10.19
C ALA A 137 0.58 -7.02 8.76
N ILE A 138 1.53 -6.11 8.47
CA ILE A 138 2.06 -5.94 7.12
C ILE A 138 2.98 -7.10 6.71
N ALA A 139 3.85 -7.58 7.59
CA ALA A 139 4.75 -8.69 7.30
C ALA A 139 4.03 -10.04 7.18
N GLY A 140 2.95 -10.24 7.94
CA GLY A 140 2.20 -11.49 7.91
C GLY A 140 1.38 -11.68 6.64
N ASN A 141 0.64 -10.68 6.26
CA ASN A 141 -0.10 -10.60 4.99
C ASN A 141 -0.61 -9.16 4.80
N TRP A 142 0.11 -8.38 4.01
CA TRP A 142 -0.22 -6.97 3.80
C TRP A 142 -1.56 -6.75 3.07
N GLU A 143 -2.00 -7.70 2.23
CA GLU A 143 -3.31 -7.62 1.58
C GLU A 143 -4.46 -7.79 2.60
N ALA A 144 -4.31 -8.72 3.54
CA ALA A 144 -5.25 -8.86 4.65
C ALA A 144 -5.21 -7.64 5.58
N ALA A 145 -4.03 -7.06 5.80
CA ALA A 145 -3.87 -5.80 6.52
C ALA A 145 -4.56 -4.64 5.79
N TYR A 146 -4.42 -4.58 4.45
CA TYR A 146 -5.13 -3.59 3.63
C TYR A 146 -6.64 -3.68 3.84
N LEU A 147 -7.22 -4.87 3.69
CA LEU A 147 -8.67 -5.07 3.88
C LEU A 147 -9.14 -4.68 5.28
N LYS A 148 -8.30 -4.91 6.28
CA LYS A 148 -8.61 -4.61 7.68
C LYS A 148 -8.51 -3.13 8.02
N TYR A 149 -7.47 -2.45 7.56
CA TYR A 149 -7.13 -1.09 8.00
C TYR A 149 -7.49 0.00 7.00
N VAL A 150 -7.58 -0.34 5.70
CA VAL A 150 -7.96 0.58 4.63
C VAL A 150 -9.38 0.32 4.15
N GLY A 151 -9.74 -0.96 3.94
CA GLY A 151 -11.06 -1.38 3.45
C GLY A 151 -10.98 -2.13 2.11
N PRO A 152 -12.12 -2.43 1.49
CA PRO A 152 -12.16 -3.14 0.22
C PRO A 152 -11.50 -2.31 -0.89
N LEU A 153 -10.85 -3.00 -1.82
CA LEU A 153 -10.39 -2.33 -3.05
C LEU A 153 -11.57 -1.73 -3.80
N PRO A 154 -11.39 -0.55 -4.43
CA PRO A 154 -12.38 -0.04 -5.35
C PRO A 154 -12.71 -1.11 -6.40
N THR A 155 -13.98 -1.47 -6.54
CA THR A 155 -14.40 -2.33 -7.64
C THR A 155 -14.21 -1.54 -8.93
N GLU A 156 -13.48 -2.13 -9.90
CA GLU A 156 -13.45 -1.63 -11.26
C GLU A 156 -14.91 -1.47 -11.70
N ALA A 157 -15.33 -0.26 -12.01
CA ALA A 157 -16.64 -0.02 -12.59
C ALA A 157 -16.67 -0.76 -13.93
N SER A 158 -17.32 -1.92 -13.95
CA SER A 158 -17.60 -2.63 -15.21
C SER A 158 -18.34 -1.65 -16.11
N GLY A 159 -17.67 -1.20 -17.15
CA GLY A 159 -18.25 -0.41 -18.22
C GLY A 159 -19.34 -1.23 -18.90
N SER A 160 -20.57 -1.14 -18.40
CA SER A 160 -21.78 -1.54 -19.10
C SER A 160 -22.72 -0.35 -19.05
N ALA A 161 -22.86 0.30 -20.18
CA ALA A 161 -23.94 1.24 -20.43
C ALA A 161 -25.27 0.50 -20.34
N GLY A 162 -26.07 0.78 -19.31
CA GLY A 162 -27.38 0.18 -19.12
C GLY A 162 -28.14 0.89 -18.03
N SER A 163 -28.96 1.85 -18.41
CA SER A 163 -30.22 2.36 -17.84
C SER A 163 -30.60 1.96 -16.41
N GLY A 164 -30.70 2.96 -15.55
CA GLY A 164 -31.73 3.13 -14.53
C GLY A 164 -31.80 2.08 -13.41
N GLY A 165 -31.14 2.34 -12.31
CA GLY A 165 -31.40 1.62 -11.05
C GLY A 165 -30.58 2.26 -9.93
N ASN A 166 -31.25 2.84 -8.94
CA ASN A 166 -30.63 3.37 -7.72
C ASN A 166 -29.86 2.24 -7.00
N VAL A 167 -28.55 2.18 -7.25
CA VAL A 167 -27.65 1.39 -6.42
C VAL A 167 -27.15 2.30 -5.31
N VAL A 168 -27.68 2.08 -4.12
CA VAL A 168 -27.15 2.65 -2.89
C VAL A 168 -25.79 2.00 -2.65
N ILE A 169 -24.73 2.61 -3.12
CA ILE A 169 -23.36 2.25 -2.76
C ILE A 169 -23.11 2.81 -1.35
N ALA A 170 -23.04 1.96 -0.37
CA ALA A 170 -22.56 2.34 0.94
C ALA A 170 -21.03 2.42 0.92
N PRO A 171 -20.43 3.61 0.97
CA PRO A 171 -18.99 3.74 1.17
C PRO A 171 -18.73 3.79 2.67
N ASN A 172 -18.28 2.71 3.23
CA ASN A 172 -17.69 2.76 4.56
C ASN A 172 -16.20 3.06 4.42
N ILE A 173 -15.87 4.25 3.91
CA ILE A 173 -14.51 4.76 3.87
C ILE A 173 -14.40 5.72 5.04
N ILE A 174 -13.52 5.41 5.97
CA ILE A 174 -13.16 6.31 7.06
C ILE A 174 -12.43 7.50 6.44
N SER A 175 -13.18 8.52 6.06
CA SER A 175 -12.69 9.88 5.98
C SER A 175 -12.30 10.29 7.40
N GLY A 176 -11.15 10.90 7.57
CA GLY A 176 -10.69 11.30 8.90
C GLY A 176 -11.59 12.37 9.54
N LYS A 177 -12.71 11.97 10.01
CA LYS A 177 -13.82 12.52 10.80
C LYS A 177 -15.16 12.44 10.09
N GLY A 178 -15.80 11.26 10.10
CA GLY A 178 -17.25 11.10 9.90
C GLY A 178 -17.74 11.07 8.44
N LYS A 179 -18.84 10.40 8.23
CA LYS A 179 -19.54 10.03 6.98
C LYS A 179 -20.07 11.21 6.13
N LYS A 180 -19.42 12.36 6.10
CA LYS A 180 -19.76 13.48 5.22
C LYS A 180 -18.51 13.90 4.45
N VAL A 181 -18.73 14.33 3.21
CA VAL A 181 -17.72 15.02 2.41
C VAL A 181 -17.05 16.09 3.27
N ASP A 182 -15.74 16.10 3.32
CA ASP A 182 -14.98 17.02 4.17
C ASP A 182 -15.24 18.49 3.75
N PRO A 183 -15.07 19.46 4.65
CA PRO A 183 -15.16 20.86 4.27
C PRO A 183 -14.14 21.21 3.19
N ARG A 184 -14.56 21.93 2.16
CA ARG A 184 -13.66 22.39 1.11
C ARG A 184 -12.79 23.54 1.60
N PHE A 185 -11.49 23.34 1.56
CA PHE A 185 -10.49 24.38 1.86
C PHE A 185 -9.95 25.01 0.58
N ALA A 186 -9.48 26.24 0.67
CA ALA A 186 -8.92 26.95 -0.48
C ALA A 186 -7.61 26.31 -0.99
N THR A 187 -6.88 25.62 -0.15
CA THR A 187 -5.59 24.98 -0.48
C THR A 187 -5.41 23.67 0.29
N CYS A 188 -4.59 22.77 -0.24
CA CYS A 188 -4.14 21.58 0.47
C CYS A 188 -3.47 21.91 1.81
N LYS A 189 -2.68 22.98 1.87
CA LYS A 189 -2.06 23.43 3.12
C LYS A 189 -3.10 23.76 4.21
N ALA A 190 -4.19 24.39 3.83
CA ALA A 190 -5.28 24.71 4.77
C ALA A 190 -6.07 23.46 5.18
N ALA A 191 -6.31 22.53 4.25
CA ALA A 191 -6.94 21.25 4.56
C ALA A 191 -6.10 20.47 5.58
N ASN A 192 -4.81 20.27 5.31
CA ASN A 192 -3.89 19.56 6.18
C ASN A 192 -3.76 20.22 7.57
N ALA A 193 -3.66 21.55 7.62
CA ALA A 193 -3.61 22.29 8.89
C ALA A 193 -4.87 22.11 9.75
N SER A 194 -5.99 21.77 9.12
CA SER A 194 -7.28 21.49 9.76
C SER A 194 -7.52 19.99 10.00
N GLY A 195 -6.53 19.14 9.73
CA GLY A 195 -6.58 17.70 9.95
C GLY A 195 -7.36 16.91 8.91
N TYR A 196 -7.47 17.46 7.68
CA TYR A 196 -8.13 16.84 6.53
C TYR A 196 -7.12 16.48 5.42
N GLY A 197 -7.43 15.43 4.63
CA GLY A 197 -6.50 14.83 3.66
C GLY A 197 -5.58 13.79 4.32
N PRO A 198 -4.69 13.15 3.56
CA PRO A 198 -4.60 13.25 2.11
C PRO A 198 -5.82 12.64 1.39
N TYR A 199 -6.11 13.16 0.19
CA TYR A 199 -7.21 12.64 -0.65
C TYR A 199 -6.64 11.90 -1.86
N TYR A 200 -7.23 10.76 -2.19
CA TYR A 200 -6.75 9.86 -3.25
C TYR A 200 -7.73 9.80 -4.42
N LYS A 201 -7.19 9.76 -5.63
CA LYS A 201 -7.93 9.65 -6.89
C LYS A 201 -8.81 8.41 -6.91
N GLY A 202 -10.09 8.59 -7.21
CA GLY A 202 -11.06 7.49 -7.28
C GLY A 202 -11.52 6.94 -5.93
N ILE A 203 -11.06 7.53 -4.81
CA ILE A 203 -11.42 7.11 -3.45
C ILE A 203 -12.15 8.25 -2.72
N ASN A 204 -11.51 9.41 -2.68
CA ASN A 204 -12.04 10.56 -1.99
C ASN A 204 -12.65 11.52 -3.03
N PRO A 205 -13.93 11.90 -2.90
CA PRO A 205 -14.53 12.89 -3.81
C PRO A 205 -13.82 14.25 -3.74
N GLU A 206 -13.20 14.55 -2.61
CA GLU A 206 -12.42 15.76 -2.35
C GLU A 206 -11.15 15.84 -3.21
N TYR A 207 -10.63 14.70 -3.73
CA TYR A 207 -9.49 14.68 -4.64
C TYR A 207 -9.69 15.64 -5.83
N LEU A 208 -10.91 15.73 -6.36
CA LEU A 208 -11.24 16.60 -7.50
C LEU A 208 -11.21 18.10 -7.17
N TRP A 209 -11.08 18.46 -5.90
CA TRP A 209 -11.04 19.86 -5.47
C TRP A 209 -9.65 20.47 -5.52
N TYR A 210 -8.63 19.64 -5.63
CA TYR A 210 -7.21 20.03 -5.55
C TYR A 210 -6.45 19.57 -6.78
N ARG A 211 -5.34 20.27 -7.08
CA ARG A 211 -4.50 19.92 -8.21
C ARG A 211 -3.47 18.86 -7.80
N ASP A 212 -3.51 17.73 -8.46
CA ASP A 212 -2.46 16.71 -8.42
C ASP A 212 -1.33 17.12 -9.37
N ALA A 213 -0.30 17.79 -8.82
CA ALA A 213 0.74 18.44 -9.63
C ALA A 213 1.79 17.45 -10.15
N ASN A 214 2.01 16.34 -9.45
CA ASN A 214 2.97 15.28 -9.79
C ASN A 214 2.30 14.04 -10.39
N SER A 215 0.97 14.04 -10.50
CA SER A 215 0.17 12.95 -11.08
C SER A 215 0.35 11.60 -10.35
N ASP A 216 0.61 11.65 -9.04
CA ASP A 216 0.77 10.45 -8.21
C ASP A 216 -0.56 9.89 -7.69
N GLY A 217 -1.68 10.53 -8.02
CA GLY A 217 -3.01 10.14 -7.57
C GLY A 217 -3.33 10.55 -6.14
N LYS A 218 -2.53 11.43 -5.53
CA LYS A 218 -2.70 11.93 -4.17
C LYS A 218 -2.70 13.46 -4.18
N VAL A 219 -3.59 14.05 -3.42
CA VAL A 219 -3.62 15.50 -3.13
C VAL A 219 -3.80 15.73 -1.64
N CYS A 220 -3.26 16.82 -1.20
CA CYS A 220 -3.27 17.15 0.22
C CYS A 220 -2.68 16.03 1.05
#